data_bc33dc7411cca816f71c9a1492a13648
#
_entry.id   bc33dc7411cca816f71c9a1492a13648
#
_cell.length_a   1.000
_cell.length_b   1.000
_cell.length_c   1.000
_cell.angle_alpha   90.00
_cell.angle_beta   90.00
_cell.angle_gamma   90.00
#
_symmetry.space_group_name_H-M   'P 1'
#
loop_
_entity.id
_entity.type
_entity.pdbx_description
1 polymer ?
#
loop_
_entity_poly.entity_id
_entity_poly.type
_entity_poly.pdbx_seq_one_letter_code
_entity_poly.pdbx_strand_id
1 'polypeptide(L)'
;MVKVRGFYPILDLDLALTRGLDPVALVSGLAALREQARGPASLASSSRIPLVQLRAKRLAAGEFLRQALAAVAAAEELSVIVNDRLDVAQLSGAAGLHLGQTDLPPAAARRLLGAGRVLGYSTHSLAQAQEALAAPGLELSYLAIGPIFSTRSKPDHDPIVGLDAIRQIRRHYAGPLVAIGGITCELAPSVWAAGADAVAVIGGWLDAPDPLARAREYMLAFDRFCSQSGRESGSA
;
A
#
# COMPACT_ATOMS: atom_id res chain seq x y z
N MET A 1 -15.32 -1.71 4.70
CA MET A 1 -13.87 -1.85 4.94
C MET A 1 -13.16 -1.95 3.60
N VAL A 2 -12.04 -1.24 3.38
CA VAL A 2 -11.27 -1.29 2.12
C VAL A 2 -10.65 -2.68 1.98
N LYS A 3 -10.93 -3.37 0.86
CA LYS A 3 -10.26 -4.65 0.54
C LYS A 3 -8.87 -4.35 -0.01
N VAL A 4 -7.82 -4.67 0.74
CA VAL A 4 -6.42 -4.40 0.34
C VAL A 4 -5.90 -5.58 -0.49
N ARG A 5 -6.03 -5.51 -1.83
CA ARG A 5 -5.58 -6.54 -2.79
C ARG A 5 -4.98 -5.92 -4.04
N GLY A 6 -4.05 -6.62 -4.68
CA GLY A 6 -3.49 -6.24 -5.97
C GLY A 6 -2.27 -5.31 -5.88
N PHE A 7 -2.27 -4.23 -6.64
CA PHE A 7 -1.19 -3.24 -6.67
C PHE A 7 -1.47 -2.10 -5.70
N TYR A 8 -0.54 -1.85 -4.80
CA TYR A 8 -0.61 -0.80 -3.79
C TYR A 8 0.48 0.25 -4.04
N PRO A 9 0.20 1.31 -4.80
CA PRO A 9 1.16 2.37 -5.05
C PRO A 9 1.45 3.18 -3.78
N ILE A 10 2.74 3.37 -3.48
CA ILE A 10 3.22 4.34 -2.49
C ILE A 10 3.80 5.52 -3.25
N LEU A 11 3.11 6.64 -3.20
CA LEU A 11 3.53 7.90 -3.78
C LEU A 11 4.47 8.61 -2.82
N ASP A 12 5.78 8.38 -3.00
CA ASP A 12 6.81 9.12 -2.28
C ASP A 12 6.93 10.51 -2.89
N LEU A 13 6.43 11.50 -2.14
CA LEU A 13 6.37 12.90 -2.59
C LEU A 13 7.75 13.51 -2.77
N ASP A 14 8.72 13.13 -1.93
CA ASP A 14 10.09 13.61 -2.06
C ASP A 14 10.70 13.16 -3.40
N LEU A 15 10.46 11.89 -3.78
CA LEU A 15 10.92 11.33 -5.04
C LEU A 15 10.16 11.93 -6.23
N ALA A 16 8.83 11.98 -6.15
CA ALA A 16 7.99 12.50 -7.22
C ALA A 16 8.35 13.95 -7.57
N LEU A 17 8.44 14.82 -6.58
CA LEU A 17 8.78 16.24 -6.77
C LEU A 17 10.20 16.42 -7.29
N THR A 18 11.17 15.64 -6.80
CA THR A 18 12.57 15.68 -7.31
C THR A 18 12.63 15.31 -8.80
N ARG A 19 11.72 14.45 -9.27
CA ARG A 19 11.61 14.05 -10.68
C ARG A 19 10.73 14.95 -11.53
N GLY A 20 10.19 16.03 -10.96
CA GLY A 20 9.26 16.93 -11.66
C GLY A 20 7.90 16.31 -11.97
N LEU A 21 7.53 15.23 -11.26
CA LEU A 21 6.21 14.62 -11.39
C LEU A 21 5.20 15.41 -10.55
N ASP A 22 3.98 15.54 -11.06
CA ASP A 22 2.87 16.13 -10.33
C ASP A 22 2.15 15.06 -9.49
N PRO A 23 2.24 15.11 -8.14
CA PRO A 23 1.61 14.13 -7.27
C PRO A 23 0.08 14.09 -7.41
N VAL A 24 -0.55 15.23 -7.65
CA VAL A 24 -2.02 15.33 -7.79
C VAL A 24 -2.46 14.66 -9.08
N ALA A 25 -1.77 14.93 -10.19
CA ALA A 25 -2.03 14.28 -11.47
C ALA A 25 -1.83 12.76 -11.40
N LEU A 26 -0.81 12.28 -10.65
CA LEU A 26 -0.61 10.84 -10.44
C LEU A 26 -1.77 10.21 -9.66
N VAL A 27 -2.26 10.84 -8.59
CA VAL A 27 -3.40 10.32 -7.81
C VAL A 27 -4.67 10.30 -8.66
N SER A 28 -4.97 11.37 -9.40
CA SER A 28 -6.11 11.41 -10.33
C SER A 28 -6.00 10.34 -11.43
N GLY A 29 -4.80 10.14 -11.98
CA GLY A 29 -4.55 9.09 -12.96
C GLY A 29 -4.75 7.68 -12.40
N LEU A 30 -4.32 7.42 -11.15
CA LEU A 30 -4.58 6.14 -10.47
C LEU A 30 -6.07 5.92 -10.22
N ALA A 31 -6.81 6.97 -9.84
CA ALA A 31 -8.26 6.91 -9.67
C ALA A 31 -8.96 6.56 -10.99
N ALA A 32 -8.57 7.21 -12.09
CA ALA A 32 -9.09 6.94 -13.43
C ALA A 32 -8.77 5.50 -13.88
N LEU A 33 -7.55 5.00 -13.64
CA LEU A 33 -7.18 3.60 -13.95
C LEU A 33 -8.05 2.61 -13.15
N ARG A 34 -8.31 2.89 -11.88
CA ARG A 34 -9.18 2.07 -11.04
C ARG A 34 -10.61 2.04 -11.57
N GLU A 35 -11.15 3.18 -12.00
CA GLU A 35 -12.50 3.28 -12.55
C GLU A 35 -12.63 2.56 -13.89
N GLN A 36 -11.69 2.74 -14.81
CA GLN A 36 -11.66 2.03 -16.11
C GLN A 36 -11.66 0.50 -15.94
N ALA A 37 -11.10 0.01 -14.85
CA ALA A 37 -11.09 -1.41 -14.52
C ALA A 37 -12.46 -1.95 -14.03
N ARG A 38 -13.45 -1.11 -13.76
CA ARG A 38 -14.81 -1.47 -13.30
C ARG A 38 -15.78 -1.90 -14.41
N GLY A 39 -15.32 -2.20 -15.62
CA GLY A 39 -16.17 -2.59 -16.76
C GLY A 39 -17.09 -3.79 -16.47
N PRO A 40 -18.21 -3.95 -17.21
CA PRO A 40 -19.31 -4.90 -16.91
C PRO A 40 -18.92 -6.38 -16.95
N ALA A 41 -17.75 -6.73 -17.46
CA ALA A 41 -17.27 -8.11 -17.55
C ALA A 41 -16.35 -8.53 -16.37
N SER A 42 -16.09 -7.65 -15.40
CA SER A 42 -15.12 -7.89 -14.36
C SER A 42 -15.79 -7.77 -12.97
N LEU A 43 -16.26 -8.88 -12.43
CA LEU A 43 -16.68 -9.02 -11.01
C LEU A 43 -15.55 -8.73 -10.00
N ALA A 44 -14.35 -8.37 -10.51
CA ALA A 44 -13.12 -8.24 -9.74
C ALA A 44 -12.54 -6.84 -9.64
N SER A 45 -13.17 -5.84 -10.20
CA SER A 45 -12.52 -4.58 -10.58
C SER A 45 -12.14 -3.63 -9.44
N SER A 46 -12.79 -3.70 -8.28
CA SER A 46 -12.53 -2.76 -7.17
C SER A 46 -11.26 -3.05 -6.36
N SER A 47 -10.56 -4.14 -6.64
CA SER A 47 -9.43 -4.62 -5.83
C SER A 47 -8.05 -4.48 -6.47
N ARG A 48 -7.93 -3.99 -7.72
CA ARG A 48 -6.63 -3.90 -8.42
C ARG A 48 -5.72 -2.81 -7.88
N ILE A 49 -6.30 -1.63 -7.55
CA ILE A 49 -5.66 -0.55 -6.79
C ILE A 49 -6.56 -0.25 -5.60
N PRO A 50 -6.30 -0.86 -4.42
CA PRO A 50 -7.19 -0.72 -3.28
C PRO A 50 -7.14 0.69 -2.66
N LEU A 51 -5.96 1.28 -2.69
CA LEU A 51 -5.66 2.58 -2.09
C LEU A 51 -4.32 3.10 -2.61
N VAL A 52 -4.02 4.38 -2.37
CA VAL A 52 -2.70 4.98 -2.58
C VAL A 52 -2.18 5.53 -1.26
N GLN A 53 -0.89 5.34 -0.98
CA GLN A 53 -0.24 5.91 0.20
C GLN A 53 0.60 7.13 -0.19
N LEU A 54 0.39 8.24 0.50
CA LEU A 54 1.26 9.42 0.42
C LEU A 54 2.37 9.31 1.46
N ARG A 55 3.61 9.37 1.03
CA ARG A 55 4.80 9.31 1.87
C ARG A 55 5.67 10.53 1.63
N ALA A 56 6.10 11.20 2.72
CA ALA A 56 7.09 12.26 2.68
C ALA A 56 7.99 12.15 3.91
N LYS A 57 9.29 12.15 3.71
CA LYS A 57 10.28 12.08 4.80
C LYS A 57 11.04 13.39 4.99
N ARG A 58 11.05 14.26 3.98
CA ARG A 58 11.82 15.51 3.97
C ARG A 58 10.95 16.76 3.81
N LEU A 59 9.73 16.63 3.31
CA LEU A 59 8.83 17.78 3.19
C LEU A 59 8.48 18.37 4.57
N ALA A 60 8.44 19.69 4.65
CA ALA A 60 7.90 20.37 5.81
C ALA A 60 6.42 19.99 6.04
N ALA A 61 5.98 20.00 7.30
CA ALA A 61 4.64 19.55 7.68
C ALA A 61 3.52 20.27 6.92
N GLY A 62 3.62 21.59 6.77
CA GLY A 62 2.62 22.37 6.03
C GLY A 62 2.57 22.04 4.55
N GLU A 63 3.72 21.78 3.95
CA GLU A 63 3.81 21.35 2.55
C GLU A 63 3.21 19.97 2.36
N PHE A 64 3.55 19.01 3.24
CA PHE A 64 2.95 17.68 3.20
C PHE A 64 1.43 17.73 3.34
N LEU A 65 0.92 18.56 4.28
CA LEU A 65 -0.52 18.74 4.45
C LEU A 65 -1.16 19.31 3.17
N ARG A 66 -0.54 20.33 2.55
CA ARG A 66 -1.05 20.91 1.29
C ARG A 66 -1.14 19.87 0.18
N GLN A 67 -0.10 19.05 0.01
CA GLN A 67 -0.08 17.95 -0.97
C GLN A 67 -1.14 16.90 -0.65
N ALA A 68 -1.31 16.54 0.63
CA ALA A 68 -2.29 15.57 1.05
C ALA A 68 -3.73 16.03 0.83
N LEU A 69 -4.04 17.31 1.12
CA LEU A 69 -5.35 17.92 0.83
C LEU A 69 -5.67 17.86 -0.67
N ALA A 70 -4.72 18.26 -1.51
CA ALA A 70 -4.91 18.25 -2.96
C ALA A 70 -5.07 16.83 -3.51
N ALA A 71 -4.27 15.89 -3.02
CA ALA A 71 -4.36 14.48 -3.43
C ALA A 71 -5.68 13.83 -3.00
N VAL A 72 -6.16 14.10 -1.78
CA VAL A 72 -7.47 13.60 -1.30
C VAL A 72 -8.61 14.14 -2.16
N ALA A 73 -8.56 15.44 -2.50
CA ALA A 73 -9.58 16.06 -3.36
C ALA A 73 -9.58 15.47 -4.80
N ALA A 74 -8.42 15.07 -5.32
CA ALA A 74 -8.28 14.51 -6.66
C ALA A 74 -8.51 13.00 -6.74
N ALA A 75 -8.60 12.31 -5.61
CA ALA A 75 -8.65 10.85 -5.55
C ALA A 75 -10.01 10.24 -5.88
N GLU A 76 -11.08 11.06 -5.93
CA GLU A 76 -12.45 10.57 -6.14
C GLU A 76 -12.78 9.43 -5.15
N GLU A 77 -13.03 8.20 -5.66
CA GLU A 77 -13.30 7.03 -4.83
C GLU A 77 -12.05 6.21 -4.45
N LEU A 78 -10.85 6.62 -4.90
CA LEU A 78 -9.61 5.97 -4.51
C LEU A 78 -9.24 6.40 -3.08
N SER A 79 -9.11 5.43 -2.17
CA SER A 79 -8.73 5.72 -0.79
C SER A 79 -7.29 6.23 -0.72
N VAL A 80 -7.10 7.43 -0.19
CA VAL A 80 -5.77 7.99 0.12
C VAL A 80 -5.45 7.72 1.58
N ILE A 81 -4.29 7.17 1.88
CA ILE A 81 -3.76 7.05 3.24
C ILE A 81 -2.43 7.81 3.36
N VAL A 82 -2.12 8.24 4.56
CA VAL A 82 -0.90 9.01 4.87
C VAL A 82 0.09 8.13 5.62
N ASN A 83 1.36 8.25 5.30
CA ASN A 83 2.43 7.54 5.98
C ASN A 83 2.91 8.35 7.20
N ASP A 84 3.09 7.71 8.37
CA ASP A 84 3.65 8.20 9.65
C ASP A 84 2.88 9.34 10.33
N ARG A 85 2.36 10.29 9.60
CA ARG A 85 1.84 11.57 10.08
C ARG A 85 0.33 11.51 10.35
N LEU A 86 -0.05 11.14 11.57
CA LEU A 86 -1.45 11.12 12.02
C LEU A 86 -2.14 12.49 11.89
N ASP A 87 -1.43 13.55 12.23
CA ASP A 87 -1.93 14.93 12.12
C ASP A 87 -2.29 15.29 10.66
N VAL A 88 -1.42 14.96 9.71
CA VAL A 88 -1.68 15.16 8.29
C VAL A 88 -2.86 14.29 7.82
N ALA A 89 -2.94 13.02 8.26
CA ALA A 89 -4.05 12.14 7.92
C ALA A 89 -5.40 12.67 8.39
N GLN A 90 -5.45 13.24 9.60
CA GLN A 90 -6.68 13.82 10.17
C GLN A 90 -7.07 15.12 9.46
N LEU A 91 -6.12 16.05 9.30
CA LEU A 91 -6.38 17.38 8.75
C LEU A 91 -6.70 17.33 7.25
N SER A 92 -6.12 16.38 6.49
CA SER A 92 -6.40 16.22 5.06
C SER A 92 -7.70 15.45 4.77
N GLY A 93 -8.32 14.83 5.77
CA GLY A 93 -9.46 13.94 5.55
C GLY A 93 -9.10 12.61 4.88
N ALA A 94 -7.81 12.22 4.87
CA ALA A 94 -7.37 10.95 4.30
C ALA A 94 -8.13 9.76 4.89
N ALA A 95 -8.30 8.70 4.11
CA ALA A 95 -9.02 7.49 4.51
C ALA A 95 -8.32 6.71 5.64
N GLY A 96 -7.05 7.00 5.92
CA GLY A 96 -6.31 6.31 6.97
C GLY A 96 -4.83 6.68 7.09
N LEU A 97 -4.15 5.84 7.83
CA LEU A 97 -2.76 6.01 8.25
C LEU A 97 -1.98 4.70 8.06
N HIS A 98 -0.72 4.80 7.70
CA HIS A 98 0.24 3.69 7.74
C HIS A 98 1.39 4.04 8.67
N LEU A 99 1.77 3.12 9.55
CA LEU A 99 2.82 3.31 10.56
C LEU A 99 3.91 2.26 10.43
N GLY A 100 5.14 2.67 10.71
CA GLY A 100 6.30 1.80 10.91
C GLY A 100 6.61 1.55 12.38
N GLN A 101 7.71 0.84 12.64
CA GLN A 101 8.12 0.39 13.98
C GLN A 101 8.54 1.52 14.93
N THR A 102 8.99 2.65 14.39
CA THR A 102 9.51 3.80 15.15
C THR A 102 8.51 4.97 15.22
N ASP A 103 7.33 4.79 14.61
CA ASP A 103 6.29 5.82 14.60
C ASP A 103 5.40 5.74 15.85
N LEU A 104 4.30 6.49 15.85
CA LEU A 104 3.30 6.43 16.92
C LEU A 104 2.82 4.99 17.15
N PRO A 105 2.77 4.48 18.41
CA PRO A 105 2.26 3.13 18.65
C PRO A 105 0.88 2.91 18.03
N PRO A 106 0.66 1.80 17.29
CA PRO A 106 -0.58 1.59 16.52
C PRO A 106 -1.85 1.65 17.38
N ALA A 107 -1.81 1.17 18.63
CA ALA A 107 -2.96 1.25 19.54
C ALA A 107 -3.30 2.70 19.92
N ALA A 108 -2.29 3.58 20.10
CA ALA A 108 -2.50 4.99 20.31
C ALA A 108 -3.05 5.68 19.06
N ALA A 109 -2.49 5.34 17.91
CA ALA A 109 -2.97 5.84 16.63
C ALA A 109 -4.44 5.43 16.36
N ARG A 110 -4.83 4.19 16.66
CA ARG A 110 -6.22 3.72 16.49
C ARG A 110 -7.20 4.56 17.31
N ARG A 111 -6.86 4.87 18.58
CA ARG A 111 -7.72 5.71 19.43
C ARG A 111 -7.93 7.12 18.86
N LEU A 112 -6.88 7.71 18.28
CA LEU A 112 -6.92 9.07 17.73
C LEU A 112 -7.51 9.10 16.31
N LEU A 113 -7.23 8.09 15.51
CA LEU A 113 -7.73 7.97 14.14
C LEU A 113 -9.24 7.68 14.09
N GLY A 114 -9.74 7.00 15.12
CA GLY A 114 -11.14 6.57 15.22
C GLY A 114 -11.43 5.24 14.51
N ALA A 115 -12.58 4.67 14.83
CA ALA A 115 -13.06 3.45 14.19
C ALA A 115 -13.41 3.70 12.71
N GLY A 116 -13.24 2.70 11.87
CA GLY A 116 -13.61 2.76 10.44
C GLY A 116 -12.56 3.35 9.51
N ARG A 117 -11.54 4.05 10.00
CA ARG A 117 -10.41 4.49 9.17
C ARG A 117 -9.37 3.39 9.00
N VAL A 118 -8.71 3.38 7.85
CA VAL A 118 -7.65 2.41 7.52
C VAL A 118 -6.44 2.63 8.44
N LEU A 119 -5.96 1.56 9.08
CA LEU A 119 -4.70 1.56 9.82
C LEU A 119 -3.84 0.40 9.33
N GLY A 120 -2.74 0.72 8.64
CA GLY A 120 -1.72 -0.23 8.23
C GLY A 120 -0.52 -0.20 9.16
N TYR A 121 0.18 -1.32 9.28
CA TYR A 121 1.38 -1.42 10.11
C TYR A 121 2.47 -2.24 9.43
N SER A 122 3.67 -1.67 9.36
CA SER A 122 4.86 -2.33 8.80
C SER A 122 5.60 -3.18 9.83
N THR A 123 5.99 -4.38 9.39
CA THR A 123 6.87 -5.27 10.13
C THR A 123 8.04 -5.71 9.25
N HIS A 124 9.18 -6.02 9.88
CA HIS A 124 10.44 -6.35 9.20
C HIS A 124 10.97 -7.73 9.61
N SER A 125 10.20 -8.47 10.40
CA SER A 125 10.50 -9.85 10.79
C SER A 125 9.22 -10.62 11.13
N LEU A 126 9.32 -11.94 11.15
CA LEU A 126 8.22 -12.80 11.59
C LEU A 126 7.84 -12.52 13.05
N ALA A 127 8.84 -12.26 13.92
CA ALA A 127 8.61 -11.96 15.33
C ALA A 127 7.78 -10.67 15.50
N GLN A 128 8.14 -9.58 14.80
CA GLN A 128 7.37 -8.34 14.82
C GLN A 128 5.93 -8.53 14.28
N ALA A 129 5.77 -9.34 13.23
CA ALA A 129 4.44 -9.66 12.71
C ALA A 129 3.58 -10.39 13.75
N GLN A 130 4.14 -11.40 14.43
CA GLN A 130 3.47 -12.16 15.48
C GLN A 130 3.10 -11.27 16.68
N GLU A 131 4.03 -10.42 17.12
CA GLU A 131 3.79 -9.46 18.21
C GLU A 131 2.65 -8.49 17.86
N ALA A 132 2.66 -7.93 16.67
CA ALA A 132 1.60 -7.03 16.20
C ALA A 132 0.22 -7.73 16.16
N LEU A 133 0.18 -8.98 15.69
CA LEU A 133 -1.06 -9.75 15.61
C LEU A 133 -1.57 -10.22 16.98
N ALA A 134 -0.69 -10.41 17.95
CA ALA A 134 -1.04 -10.79 19.31
C ALA A 134 -1.45 -9.59 20.20
N ALA A 135 -1.21 -8.35 19.77
CA ALA A 135 -1.47 -7.16 20.55
C ALA A 135 -2.98 -6.96 20.82
N PRO A 136 -3.42 -6.94 22.08
CA PRO A 136 -4.84 -6.82 22.42
C PRO A 136 -5.44 -5.51 21.92
N GLY A 137 -6.62 -5.57 21.27
CA GLY A 137 -7.34 -4.39 20.81
C GLY A 137 -6.69 -3.64 19.65
N LEU A 138 -5.66 -4.20 19.04
CA LEU A 138 -5.04 -3.63 17.84
C LEU A 138 -5.81 -4.05 16.59
N GLU A 139 -6.74 -3.20 16.18
CA GLU A 139 -7.52 -3.39 14.94
C GLU A 139 -6.76 -2.86 13.73
N LEU A 140 -5.91 -3.69 13.15
CA LEU A 140 -5.24 -3.38 11.89
C LEU A 140 -6.16 -3.64 10.70
N SER A 141 -6.15 -2.74 9.73
CA SER A 141 -6.80 -2.96 8.43
C SER A 141 -5.96 -3.85 7.52
N TYR A 142 -4.63 -3.81 7.68
CA TYR A 142 -3.69 -4.71 7.04
C TYR A 142 -2.35 -4.71 7.78
N LEU A 143 -1.66 -5.85 7.69
CA LEU A 143 -0.27 -6.00 8.10
C LEU A 143 0.64 -5.91 6.88
N ALA A 144 1.77 -5.20 6.96
CA ALA A 144 2.77 -5.17 5.90
C ALA A 144 4.06 -5.87 6.37
N ILE A 145 4.69 -6.62 5.47
CA ILE A 145 5.94 -7.34 5.70
C ILE A 145 6.97 -7.02 4.62
N GLY A 146 8.18 -6.75 5.01
CA GLY A 146 9.30 -6.51 4.08
C GLY A 146 10.57 -6.00 4.77
N PRO A 147 11.67 -5.93 4.00
CA PRO A 147 11.74 -6.04 2.53
C PRO A 147 11.74 -7.50 2.04
N ILE A 148 10.96 -7.80 1.00
CA ILE A 148 10.91 -9.14 0.40
C ILE A 148 12.13 -9.40 -0.48
N PHE A 149 12.55 -8.40 -1.24
CA PHE A 149 13.74 -8.43 -2.09
C PHE A 149 14.63 -7.22 -1.81
N SER A 150 15.86 -7.21 -2.33
CA SER A 150 16.74 -6.07 -2.25
C SER A 150 16.09 -4.81 -2.86
N THR A 151 16.25 -3.67 -2.19
CA THR A 151 15.62 -2.41 -2.61
C THR A 151 16.57 -1.24 -2.43
N ARG A 152 16.43 -0.24 -3.31
CA ARG A 152 17.17 1.04 -3.20
C ARG A 152 16.30 2.16 -2.60
N SER A 153 15.01 1.92 -2.39
CA SER A 153 14.07 2.96 -1.93
C SER A 153 14.24 3.35 -0.46
N LYS A 154 14.98 2.56 0.33
CA LYS A 154 15.41 2.89 1.70
C LYS A 154 16.91 2.63 1.81
N PRO A 155 17.73 3.64 2.11
CA PRO A 155 19.21 3.47 2.25
C PRO A 155 19.56 2.49 3.38
N ASP A 156 18.87 2.59 4.52
CA ASP A 156 19.02 1.72 5.69
C ASP A 156 17.83 0.74 5.74
N HIS A 157 17.89 -0.30 4.92
CA HIS A 157 16.84 -1.31 4.91
C HIS A 157 17.15 -2.44 5.90
N ASP A 158 16.09 -2.92 6.55
CA ASP A 158 16.13 -4.14 7.36
C ASP A 158 16.57 -5.36 6.52
N PRO A 159 17.02 -6.45 7.16
CA PRO A 159 17.35 -7.68 6.46
C PRO A 159 16.22 -8.18 5.57
N ILE A 160 16.56 -8.72 4.40
CA ILE A 160 15.58 -9.30 3.47
C ILE A 160 14.90 -10.49 4.15
N VAL A 161 13.56 -10.45 4.23
CA VAL A 161 12.78 -11.53 4.85
C VAL A 161 12.32 -12.60 3.85
N GLY A 162 12.28 -12.28 2.57
CA GLY A 162 11.96 -13.22 1.50
C GLY A 162 10.50 -13.67 1.45
N LEU A 163 10.21 -14.55 0.48
CA LEU A 163 8.85 -15.09 0.27
C LEU A 163 8.42 -16.04 1.39
N ASP A 164 9.37 -16.66 2.11
CA ASP A 164 9.04 -17.59 3.18
C ASP A 164 8.41 -16.90 4.39
N ALA A 165 8.76 -15.66 4.67
CA ALA A 165 8.11 -14.89 5.71
C ALA A 165 6.61 -14.69 5.41
N ILE A 166 6.24 -14.41 4.14
CA ILE A 166 4.84 -14.31 3.71
C ILE A 166 4.11 -15.63 3.98
N ARG A 167 4.68 -16.77 3.55
CA ARG A 167 4.09 -18.11 3.75
C ARG A 167 3.90 -18.44 5.22
N GLN A 168 4.87 -18.10 6.06
CA GLN A 168 4.81 -18.35 7.50
C GLN A 168 3.73 -17.49 8.18
N ILE A 169 3.66 -16.19 7.86
CA ILE A 169 2.61 -15.30 8.39
C ILE A 169 1.24 -15.80 7.96
N ARG A 170 1.06 -16.15 6.68
CA ARG A 170 -0.22 -16.58 6.12
C ARG A 170 -0.80 -17.83 6.79
N ARG A 171 0.03 -18.73 7.33
CA ARG A 171 -0.45 -19.91 8.08
C ARG A 171 -1.25 -19.55 9.34
N HIS A 172 -1.03 -18.38 9.91
CA HIS A 172 -1.61 -17.94 11.19
C HIS A 172 -2.43 -16.66 11.08
N TYR A 173 -2.44 -16.01 9.93
CA TYR A 173 -3.12 -14.73 9.72
C TYR A 173 -3.96 -14.76 8.44
N ALA A 174 -5.28 -14.72 8.61
CA ALA A 174 -6.25 -14.68 7.51
C ALA A 174 -6.55 -13.25 7.01
N GLY A 175 -6.15 -12.22 7.78
CA GLY A 175 -6.38 -10.82 7.43
C GLY A 175 -5.53 -10.33 6.25
N PRO A 176 -5.73 -9.09 5.78
CA PRO A 176 -5.00 -8.53 4.64
C PRO A 176 -3.51 -8.41 4.90
N LEU A 177 -2.70 -9.06 4.06
CA LEU A 177 -1.24 -9.07 4.13
C LEU A 177 -0.63 -8.38 2.91
N VAL A 178 0.13 -7.32 3.15
CA VAL A 178 0.82 -6.52 2.14
C VAL A 178 2.31 -6.87 2.16
N ALA A 179 2.87 -7.14 1.00
CA ALA A 179 4.32 -7.33 0.84
C ALA A 179 4.96 -6.09 0.23
N ILE A 180 6.15 -5.72 0.72
CA ILE A 180 6.89 -4.54 0.24
C ILE A 180 8.39 -4.85 0.14
N GLY A 181 9.09 -4.10 -0.69
CA GLY A 181 10.55 -4.10 -0.84
C GLY A 181 11.04 -4.86 -2.07
N GLY A 182 11.58 -4.13 -3.04
CA GLY A 182 12.21 -4.67 -4.25
C GLY A 182 11.28 -5.41 -5.21
N ILE A 183 9.97 -5.23 -5.10
CA ILE A 183 9.00 -5.96 -5.91
C ILE A 183 8.82 -5.26 -7.26
N THR A 184 9.17 -5.96 -8.35
CA THR A 184 8.91 -5.54 -9.74
C THR A 184 7.66 -6.20 -10.30
N CYS A 185 7.20 -5.78 -11.48
CA CYS A 185 6.05 -6.42 -12.17
C CYS A 185 6.28 -7.92 -12.41
N GLU A 186 7.52 -8.31 -12.69
CA GLU A 186 7.91 -9.69 -12.98
C GLU A 186 7.93 -10.54 -11.70
N LEU A 187 8.28 -9.94 -10.56
CA LEU A 187 8.35 -10.62 -9.25
C LEU A 187 6.99 -10.67 -8.53
N ALA A 188 6.09 -9.74 -8.82
CA ALA A 188 4.80 -9.63 -8.15
C ALA A 188 3.96 -10.92 -8.14
N PRO A 189 3.88 -11.71 -9.25
CA PRO A 189 3.15 -12.99 -9.24
C PRO A 189 3.65 -13.98 -8.19
N SER A 190 4.98 -14.06 -7.97
CA SER A 190 5.56 -14.94 -6.95
C SER A 190 5.20 -14.50 -5.53
N VAL A 191 5.05 -13.19 -5.31
CA VAL A 191 4.66 -12.61 -4.02
C VAL A 191 3.20 -12.92 -3.70
N TRP A 192 2.30 -12.75 -4.67
CA TRP A 192 0.89 -13.15 -4.51
C TRP A 192 0.74 -14.67 -4.34
N ALA A 193 1.51 -15.47 -5.07
CA ALA A 193 1.51 -16.92 -4.93
C ALA A 193 2.00 -17.37 -3.54
N ALA A 194 2.93 -16.63 -2.92
CA ALA A 194 3.38 -16.87 -1.55
C ALA A 194 2.29 -16.56 -0.50
N GLY A 195 1.23 -15.85 -0.85
CA GLY A 195 0.08 -15.58 0.01
C GLY A 195 -0.14 -14.12 0.38
N ALA A 196 0.63 -13.17 -0.17
CA ALA A 196 0.31 -11.75 -0.02
C ALA A 196 -0.99 -11.40 -0.77
N ASP A 197 -1.78 -10.49 -0.22
CA ASP A 197 -2.98 -9.97 -0.88
C ASP A 197 -2.62 -8.81 -1.80
N ALA A 198 -1.67 -7.97 -1.40
CA ALA A 198 -1.21 -6.85 -2.19
C ALA A 198 0.31 -6.70 -2.19
N VAL A 199 0.83 -6.09 -3.25
CA VAL A 199 2.23 -5.68 -3.36
C VAL A 199 2.32 -4.16 -3.28
N ALA A 200 3.03 -3.65 -2.26
CA ALA A 200 3.31 -2.23 -2.11
C ALA A 200 4.61 -1.85 -2.83
N VAL A 201 4.57 -0.81 -3.64
CA VAL A 201 5.69 -0.43 -4.51
C VAL A 201 5.93 1.07 -4.46
N ILE A 202 7.20 1.48 -4.34
CA ILE A 202 7.67 2.88 -4.45
C ILE A 202 8.40 3.06 -5.78
N GLY A 203 9.71 2.81 -5.82
CA GLY A 203 10.56 3.04 -6.99
C GLY A 203 10.13 2.21 -8.20
N GLY A 204 9.67 0.96 -8.01
CA GLY A 204 9.28 0.08 -9.11
C GLY A 204 8.20 0.65 -10.05
N TRP A 205 7.44 1.66 -9.61
CA TRP A 205 6.49 2.39 -10.45
C TRP A 205 6.86 3.86 -10.66
N LEU A 206 7.31 4.56 -9.62
CA LEU A 206 7.68 5.98 -9.71
C LEU A 206 8.93 6.21 -10.57
N ASP A 207 9.86 5.25 -10.63
CA ASP A 207 11.08 5.36 -11.44
C ASP A 207 10.84 5.06 -12.92
N ALA A 208 9.69 4.58 -13.31
CA ALA A 208 9.34 4.36 -14.70
C ALA A 208 9.25 5.69 -15.49
N PRO A 209 9.56 5.69 -16.80
CA PRO A 209 9.34 6.86 -17.66
C PRO A 209 7.89 7.36 -17.66
N ASP A 210 6.94 6.44 -17.58
CA ASP A 210 5.51 6.69 -17.40
C ASP A 210 5.01 5.88 -16.19
N PRO A 211 4.85 6.51 -15.01
CA PRO A 211 4.36 5.83 -13.83
C PRO A 211 2.93 5.26 -13.96
N LEU A 212 2.04 5.93 -14.71
CA LEU A 212 0.67 5.44 -14.87
C LEU A 212 0.61 4.22 -15.80
N ALA A 213 1.41 4.19 -16.86
CA ALA A 213 1.57 2.98 -17.67
C ALA A 213 2.13 1.83 -16.83
N ARG A 214 3.11 2.08 -15.98
CA ARG A 214 3.67 1.08 -15.07
C ARG A 214 2.65 0.60 -14.03
N ALA A 215 1.82 1.47 -13.49
CA ALA A 215 0.72 1.09 -12.60
C ALA A 215 -0.26 0.13 -13.30
N ARG A 216 -0.59 0.41 -14.57
CA ARG A 216 -1.43 -0.47 -15.40
C ARG A 216 -0.80 -1.85 -15.61
N GLU A 217 0.53 -1.93 -15.78
CA GLU A 217 1.23 -3.22 -15.91
C GLU A 217 1.08 -4.08 -14.65
N TYR A 218 1.21 -3.50 -13.44
CA TYR A 218 0.96 -4.21 -12.18
C TYR A 218 -0.49 -4.70 -12.07
N MET A 219 -1.46 -3.88 -12.48
CA MET A 219 -2.88 -4.28 -12.49
C MET A 219 -3.10 -5.49 -13.41
N LEU A 220 -2.56 -5.44 -14.63
CA LEU A 220 -2.67 -6.53 -15.61
C LEU A 220 -1.92 -7.79 -15.13
N ALA A 221 -0.79 -7.65 -14.45
CA ALA A 221 -0.08 -8.78 -13.84
C ALA A 221 -0.94 -9.45 -12.76
N PHE A 222 -1.62 -8.67 -11.94
CA PHE A 222 -2.54 -9.18 -10.92
C PHE A 222 -3.73 -9.93 -11.54
N ASP A 223 -4.33 -9.39 -12.61
CA ASP A 223 -5.43 -10.05 -13.31
C ASP A 223 -5.03 -11.40 -13.89
N ARG A 224 -3.86 -11.45 -14.56
CA ARG A 224 -3.32 -12.72 -15.08
C ARG A 224 -3.10 -13.72 -13.95
N PHE A 225 -2.55 -13.28 -12.82
CA PHE A 225 -2.35 -14.12 -11.65
C PHE A 225 -3.69 -14.68 -11.12
N CYS A 226 -4.71 -13.85 -10.96
CA CYS A 226 -6.03 -14.28 -10.49
C CYS A 226 -6.66 -15.31 -11.44
N SER A 227 -6.61 -15.07 -12.74
CA SER A 227 -7.16 -15.96 -13.77
C SER A 227 -6.47 -17.33 -13.77
N GLN A 228 -5.15 -17.38 -13.56
CA GLN A 228 -4.37 -18.64 -13.57
C GLN A 228 -4.52 -19.43 -12.26
N SER A 229 -4.74 -18.74 -11.14
CA SER A 229 -4.79 -19.39 -9.82
C SER A 229 -6.19 -19.85 -9.40
N GLY A 230 -7.22 -19.66 -10.22
CA GLY A 230 -8.62 -19.93 -9.84
C GLY A 230 -9.10 -19.12 -8.64
N ARG A 231 -8.30 -18.16 -8.19
CA ARG A 231 -8.65 -17.22 -7.11
C ARG A 231 -9.57 -16.16 -7.69
N GLU A 232 -10.85 -16.53 -7.84
CA GLU A 232 -11.87 -15.55 -8.16
C GLU A 232 -11.76 -14.37 -7.21
N SER A 233 -11.89 -13.20 -7.77
CA SER A 233 -11.77 -11.90 -7.13
C SER A 233 -12.96 -11.58 -6.22
N GLY A 234 -13.48 -12.54 -5.49
CA GLY A 234 -14.65 -12.24 -4.69
C GLY A 234 -15.32 -13.41 -3.98
N SER A 235 -14.68 -14.02 -3.00
CA SER A 235 -15.45 -14.72 -1.97
C SER A 235 -14.70 -14.68 -0.64
N ALA A 236 -15.10 -13.82 0.25
CA ALA A 236 -15.46 -13.92 1.66
C ALA A 236 -15.62 -12.52 2.23
#